data_20a42dd68e86b93c44c44c0b2a238ad1
#
_entry.id   20a42dd68e86b93c44c44c0b2a238ad1
#
_cell.length_a   1.000
_cell.length_b   1.000
_cell.length_c   1.000
_cell.angle_alpha   90.00
_cell.angle_beta   90.00
_cell.angle_gamma   90.00
#
_symmetry.space_group_name_H-M   'P 1'
#
loop_
_entity.id
_entity.type
_entity.pdbx_description
1 polymer ?
#
loop_
_entity_poly.entity_id
_entity_poly.type
_entity_poly.pdbx_seq_one_letter_code
_entity_poly.pdbx_strand_id
1 'polypeptide(L)'
;MIRERSDKMKLIPINILSAVIFPFVFSACVSQSSVDFNKQQAAKARVELALGYLQQNDFVQAKLNLDKALEPDERYYLVHSALAHFYQLQGDPEKAKQAYLQAIKLDDKQGDVYNNFGAFLCGQGEFEQAYSQFNAALAAPNYYHQADTYENMALCAFAGKQTDVYQQALDKLRQVDPSRAEKLRSLK
;
A
#
# COMPACT_ATOMS: atom_id res chain seq x y z
N MET A 1 -95.91 -29.62 -26.84
CA MET A 1 -95.84 -28.17 -26.92
C MET A 1 -94.87 -27.69 -25.86
N ILE A 2 -93.63 -27.71 -26.15
CA ILE A 2 -92.54 -27.35 -25.25
C ILE A 2 -91.67 -26.33 -25.97
N ARG A 3 -91.58 -25.18 -25.39
CA ARG A 3 -90.93 -23.98 -25.95
C ARG A 3 -89.46 -23.98 -25.53
N GLU A 4 -88.53 -24.16 -26.46
CA GLU A 4 -87.12 -24.01 -26.24
C GLU A 4 -86.79 -22.55 -26.05
N ARG A 5 -86.13 -22.25 -24.91
CA ARG A 5 -85.55 -20.95 -24.63
C ARG A 5 -84.06 -21.03 -24.84
N SER A 6 -83.61 -20.47 -25.97
CA SER A 6 -82.18 -20.34 -26.32
C SER A 6 -81.57 -19.22 -25.48
N ASP A 7 -80.76 -19.58 -24.50
CA ASP A 7 -79.97 -18.61 -23.78
C ASP A 7 -78.70 -18.39 -24.57
N LYS A 8 -78.57 -17.19 -25.15
CA LYS A 8 -77.34 -16.74 -25.80
C LYS A 8 -76.36 -16.33 -24.75
N MET A 9 -75.38 -17.17 -24.53
CA MET A 9 -74.19 -16.89 -23.73
C MET A 9 -73.30 -15.84 -24.42
N LYS A 10 -73.26 -14.61 -23.88
CA LYS A 10 -72.43 -13.53 -24.33
C LYS A 10 -70.98 -13.85 -23.89
N LEU A 11 -70.12 -14.15 -24.84
CA LEU A 11 -68.72 -14.22 -24.66
C LEU A 11 -68.16 -12.83 -24.35
N ILE A 12 -67.60 -12.67 -23.14
CA ILE A 12 -66.86 -11.49 -22.74
C ILE A 12 -65.46 -11.57 -23.39
N PRO A 13 -65.00 -10.57 -24.13
CA PRO A 13 -63.66 -10.58 -24.63
C PRO A 13 -62.65 -10.40 -23.49
N ILE A 14 -61.84 -11.41 -23.24
CA ILE A 14 -60.67 -11.33 -22.35
C ILE A 14 -59.64 -10.44 -23.01
N ASN A 15 -59.62 -9.17 -22.59
CA ASN A 15 -58.47 -8.31 -22.90
C ASN A 15 -57.25 -8.90 -22.20
N ILE A 16 -56.39 -9.53 -22.98
CA ILE A 16 -55.07 -9.97 -22.54
C ILE A 16 -54.24 -8.69 -22.35
N LEU A 17 -54.29 -8.18 -21.10
CA LEU A 17 -53.36 -7.16 -20.66
C LEU A 17 -51.97 -7.81 -20.58
N SER A 18 -51.23 -7.65 -21.68
CA SER A 18 -49.84 -8.09 -21.77
C SER A 18 -49.01 -7.30 -20.76
N ALA A 19 -48.89 -7.84 -19.55
CA ALA A 19 -47.98 -7.34 -18.55
C ALA A 19 -46.56 -7.61 -19.08
N VAL A 20 -45.95 -6.60 -19.70
CA VAL A 20 -44.54 -6.58 -19.99
C VAL A 20 -43.78 -6.61 -18.67
N ILE A 21 -43.43 -7.81 -18.23
CA ILE A 21 -42.51 -8.01 -17.13
C ILE A 21 -41.15 -7.57 -17.64
N PHE A 22 -40.82 -6.30 -17.36
CA PHE A 22 -39.46 -5.78 -17.57
C PHE A 22 -38.57 -6.46 -16.53
N PRO A 23 -37.64 -7.34 -16.91
CA PRO A 23 -36.71 -7.89 -15.94
C PRO A 23 -35.84 -6.71 -15.48
N PHE A 24 -36.08 -6.23 -14.27
CA PHE A 24 -35.11 -5.42 -13.56
C PHE A 24 -33.88 -6.28 -13.34
N VAL A 25 -32.96 -6.22 -14.30
CA VAL A 25 -31.58 -6.67 -14.11
C VAL A 25 -30.99 -5.69 -13.09
N PHE A 26 -31.20 -6.00 -11.81
CA PHE A 26 -30.34 -5.42 -10.78
C PHE A 26 -28.96 -5.94 -11.08
N SER A 27 -28.20 -5.19 -11.89
CA SER A 27 -26.75 -5.25 -11.89
C SER A 27 -26.33 -4.95 -10.46
N ALA A 28 -26.22 -6.00 -9.65
CA ALA A 28 -25.48 -5.92 -8.41
C ALA A 28 -24.05 -5.60 -8.81
N CYS A 29 -23.73 -4.30 -8.86
CA CYS A 29 -22.36 -3.85 -8.72
C CYS A 29 -21.92 -4.28 -7.31
N VAL A 30 -21.66 -5.58 -7.13
CA VAL A 30 -20.79 -6.02 -6.04
C VAL A 30 -19.52 -5.27 -6.28
N SER A 31 -19.28 -4.27 -5.47
CA SER A 31 -18.19 -3.35 -5.70
C SER A 31 -16.89 -4.14 -5.65
N GLN A 32 -16.21 -4.24 -6.78
CA GLN A 32 -14.86 -4.80 -6.90
C GLN A 32 -13.97 -4.27 -5.77
N SER A 33 -14.21 -3.02 -5.36
CA SER A 33 -13.51 -2.36 -4.25
C SER A 33 -13.59 -3.09 -2.90
N SER A 34 -14.70 -3.75 -2.56
CA SER A 34 -14.82 -4.49 -1.29
C SER A 34 -14.03 -5.80 -1.29
N VAL A 35 -13.96 -6.46 -2.45
CA VAL A 35 -13.17 -7.69 -2.63
C VAL A 35 -11.68 -7.36 -2.60
N ASP A 36 -11.26 -6.31 -3.29
CA ASP A 36 -9.87 -5.87 -3.32
C ASP A 36 -9.41 -5.38 -1.94
N PHE A 37 -10.25 -4.65 -1.22
CA PHE A 37 -10.00 -4.26 0.16
C PHE A 37 -9.76 -5.46 1.08
N ASN A 38 -10.58 -6.51 0.99
CA ASN A 38 -10.40 -7.73 1.78
C ASN A 38 -9.11 -8.47 1.43
N LYS A 39 -8.72 -8.49 0.16
CA LYS A 39 -7.44 -9.07 -0.30
C LYS A 39 -6.25 -8.30 0.25
N GLN A 40 -6.27 -6.98 0.18
CA GLN A 40 -5.21 -6.14 0.73
C GLN A 40 -5.12 -6.26 2.25
N GLN A 41 -6.24 -6.37 2.95
CA GLN A 41 -6.22 -6.61 4.40
C GLN A 41 -5.59 -7.96 4.75
N ALA A 42 -5.92 -9.02 4.00
CA ALA A 42 -5.30 -10.33 4.19
C ALA A 42 -3.79 -10.30 3.91
N ALA A 43 -3.37 -9.63 2.82
CA ALA A 43 -1.97 -9.43 2.50
C ALA A 43 -1.25 -8.62 3.60
N LYS A 44 -1.86 -7.53 4.07
CA LYS A 44 -1.31 -6.69 5.15
C LYS A 44 -1.07 -7.49 6.43
N ALA A 45 -2.04 -8.29 6.86
CA ALA A 45 -1.88 -9.13 8.06
C ALA A 45 -0.69 -10.10 7.92
N ARG A 46 -0.46 -10.65 6.71
CA ARG A 46 0.70 -11.50 6.44
C ARG A 46 2.01 -10.72 6.46
N VAL A 47 2.03 -9.49 5.93
CA VAL A 47 3.19 -8.61 6.02
C VAL A 47 3.53 -8.29 7.47
N GLU A 48 2.54 -7.94 8.30
CA GLU A 48 2.76 -7.66 9.72
C GLU A 48 3.36 -8.86 10.47
N LEU A 49 2.87 -10.08 10.20
CA LEU A 49 3.47 -11.31 10.72
C LEU A 49 4.92 -11.48 10.25
N ALA A 50 5.18 -11.26 8.97
CA ALA A 50 6.53 -11.38 8.41
C ALA A 50 7.49 -10.39 9.06
N LEU A 51 7.09 -9.13 9.24
CA LEU A 51 7.91 -8.12 9.93
C LEU A 51 8.19 -8.52 11.38
N GLY A 52 7.21 -9.11 12.08
CA GLY A 52 7.42 -9.65 13.42
C GLY A 52 8.45 -10.79 13.45
N TYR A 53 8.46 -11.68 12.47
CA TYR A 53 9.48 -12.72 12.34
C TYR A 53 10.86 -12.15 11.98
N LEU A 54 10.92 -11.11 11.14
CA LEU A 54 12.20 -10.43 10.84
C LEU A 54 12.83 -9.83 12.10
N GLN A 55 12.03 -9.24 12.99
CA GLN A 55 12.51 -8.72 14.28
C GLN A 55 13.10 -9.82 15.18
N GLN A 56 12.62 -11.05 15.01
CA GLN A 56 13.13 -12.24 15.72
C GLN A 56 14.27 -12.95 14.97
N ASN A 57 14.71 -12.41 13.84
CA ASN A 57 15.67 -13.04 12.90
C ASN A 57 15.20 -14.41 12.34
N ASP A 58 13.90 -14.68 12.38
CA ASP A 58 13.30 -15.88 11.76
C ASP A 58 12.98 -15.59 10.29
N PHE A 59 14.02 -15.63 9.46
CA PHE A 59 13.92 -15.37 8.01
C PHE A 59 13.07 -16.41 7.28
N VAL A 60 13.01 -17.65 7.80
CA VAL A 60 12.22 -18.71 7.18
C VAL A 60 10.73 -18.40 7.30
N GLN A 61 10.27 -18.08 8.52
CA GLN A 61 8.87 -17.74 8.74
C GLN A 61 8.51 -16.39 8.12
N ALA A 62 9.44 -15.43 8.13
CA ALA A 62 9.26 -14.15 7.43
C ALA A 62 8.99 -14.38 5.94
N LYS A 63 9.87 -15.14 5.26
CA LYS A 63 9.69 -15.41 3.83
C LYS A 63 8.39 -16.16 3.53
N LEU A 64 8.05 -17.17 4.31
CA LEU A 64 6.81 -17.91 4.15
C LEU A 64 5.58 -17.01 4.23
N ASN A 65 5.57 -16.04 5.16
CA ASN A 65 4.46 -15.12 5.29
C ASN A 65 4.44 -14.06 4.19
N LEU A 66 5.59 -13.60 3.69
CA LEU A 66 5.66 -12.71 2.53
C LEU A 66 5.16 -13.39 1.25
N ASP A 67 5.50 -14.67 1.04
CA ASP A 67 4.98 -15.44 -0.10
C ASP A 67 3.46 -15.60 -0.01
N LYS A 68 2.94 -15.92 1.18
CA LYS A 68 1.49 -15.98 1.42
C LYS A 68 0.80 -14.60 1.33
N ALA A 69 1.53 -13.50 1.49
CA ALA A 69 0.97 -12.17 1.29
C ALA A 69 0.74 -11.83 -0.19
N LEU A 70 1.52 -12.44 -1.10
CA LEU A 70 1.35 -12.27 -2.55
C LEU A 70 0.13 -13.02 -3.10
N GLU A 71 -0.32 -14.10 -2.45
CA GLU A 71 -1.44 -14.92 -2.94
C GLU A 71 -2.76 -14.14 -3.09
N PRO A 72 -3.21 -13.34 -2.10
CA PRO A 72 -4.44 -12.58 -2.23
C PRO A 72 -4.31 -11.37 -3.16
N ASP A 73 -3.16 -10.68 -3.19
CA ASP A 73 -2.90 -9.54 -4.05
C ASP A 73 -1.40 -9.36 -4.32
N GLU A 74 -0.94 -9.90 -5.45
CA GLU A 74 0.45 -9.75 -5.92
C GLU A 74 0.83 -8.31 -6.29
N ARG A 75 -0.17 -7.43 -6.45
CA ARG A 75 0.01 -6.03 -6.84
C ARG A 75 -0.07 -5.07 -5.66
N TYR A 76 -0.16 -5.57 -4.45
CA TYR A 76 -0.19 -4.72 -3.28
C TYR A 76 1.23 -4.24 -2.92
N TYR A 77 1.50 -2.95 -3.10
CA TYR A 77 2.81 -2.33 -2.92
C TYR A 77 3.50 -2.68 -1.58
N LEU A 78 2.70 -2.82 -0.50
CA LEU A 78 3.21 -3.08 0.84
C LEU A 78 3.94 -4.41 0.94
N VAL A 79 3.51 -5.44 0.19
CA VAL A 79 4.19 -6.74 0.16
C VAL A 79 5.59 -6.59 -0.45
N HIS A 80 5.69 -5.83 -1.54
CA HIS A 80 6.98 -5.58 -2.20
C HIS A 80 7.91 -4.72 -1.35
N SER A 81 7.38 -3.74 -0.62
CA SER A 81 8.15 -2.96 0.36
C SER A 81 8.70 -3.84 1.48
N ALA A 82 7.88 -4.78 2.00
CA ALA A 82 8.32 -5.73 3.01
C ALA A 82 9.34 -6.75 2.47
N LEU A 83 9.19 -7.20 1.22
CA LEU A 83 10.19 -8.03 0.54
C LEU A 83 11.51 -7.30 0.37
N ALA A 84 11.48 -6.00 0.07
CA ALA A 84 12.70 -5.19 0.00
C ALA A 84 13.44 -5.18 1.34
N HIS A 85 12.74 -4.96 2.44
CA HIS A 85 13.31 -5.03 3.78
C HIS A 85 13.85 -6.43 4.13
N PHE A 86 13.12 -7.49 3.76
CA PHE A 86 13.58 -8.86 3.91
C PHE A 86 14.92 -9.10 3.17
N TYR A 87 15.01 -8.71 1.89
CA TYR A 87 16.23 -8.89 1.11
C TYR A 87 17.40 -8.02 1.61
N GLN A 88 17.11 -6.81 2.10
CA GLN A 88 18.09 -5.96 2.77
C GLN A 88 18.71 -6.67 3.97
N LEU A 89 17.89 -7.28 4.84
CA LEU A 89 18.38 -8.02 6.01
C LEU A 89 19.10 -9.33 5.64
N GLN A 90 18.76 -9.92 4.48
CA GLN A 90 19.46 -11.09 3.93
C GLN A 90 20.80 -10.74 3.26
N GLY A 91 21.15 -9.45 3.14
CA GLY A 91 22.37 -9.01 2.46
C GLY A 91 22.31 -9.17 0.93
N ASP A 92 21.11 -9.14 0.34
CA ASP A 92 20.89 -9.17 -1.11
C ASP A 92 20.42 -7.79 -1.60
N PRO A 93 21.35 -6.83 -1.80
CA PRO A 93 21.02 -5.46 -2.15
C PRO A 93 20.32 -5.33 -3.50
N GLU A 94 20.64 -6.22 -4.46
CA GLU A 94 20.05 -6.17 -5.79
C GLU A 94 18.56 -6.52 -5.72
N LYS A 95 18.18 -7.59 -5.03
CA LYS A 95 16.77 -7.93 -4.83
C LYS A 95 16.05 -6.90 -3.98
N ALA A 96 16.69 -6.33 -2.97
CA ALA A 96 16.12 -5.26 -2.18
C ALA A 96 15.78 -4.05 -3.05
N LYS A 97 16.72 -3.58 -3.88
CA LYS A 97 16.51 -2.46 -4.82
C LYS A 97 15.37 -2.73 -5.79
N GLN A 98 15.35 -3.93 -6.40
CA GLN A 98 14.27 -4.33 -7.31
C GLN A 98 12.90 -4.34 -6.63
N ALA A 99 12.80 -4.83 -5.41
CA ALA A 99 11.56 -4.88 -4.65
C ALA A 99 11.06 -3.49 -4.25
N TYR A 100 11.95 -2.55 -3.85
CA TYR A 100 11.58 -1.14 -3.63
C TYR A 100 11.05 -0.49 -4.91
N LEU A 101 11.74 -0.66 -6.04
CA LEU A 101 11.30 -0.13 -7.33
C LEU A 101 9.95 -0.70 -7.76
N GLN A 102 9.70 -1.99 -7.49
CA GLN A 102 8.40 -2.61 -7.75
C GLN A 102 7.31 -2.04 -6.85
N ALA A 103 7.58 -1.80 -5.57
CA ALA A 103 6.63 -1.17 -4.66
C ALA A 103 6.22 0.23 -5.14
N ILE A 104 7.20 1.06 -5.53
CA ILE A 104 6.97 2.41 -6.09
C ILE A 104 6.17 2.33 -7.40
N LYS A 105 6.49 1.38 -8.29
CA LYS A 105 5.75 1.20 -9.55
C LYS A 105 4.29 0.84 -9.33
N LEU A 106 3.98 0.12 -8.25
CA LEU A 106 2.62 -0.31 -7.91
C LEU A 106 1.81 0.81 -7.25
N ASP A 107 2.46 1.62 -6.41
CA ASP A 107 1.84 2.81 -5.81
C ASP A 107 2.92 3.87 -5.51
N ASP A 108 2.98 4.89 -6.34
CA ASP A 108 3.93 6.01 -6.27
C ASP A 108 3.54 7.10 -5.26
N LYS A 109 2.44 6.91 -4.51
CA LYS A 109 1.97 7.87 -3.51
C LYS A 109 2.40 7.53 -2.09
N GLN A 110 3.09 6.43 -1.90
CA GLN A 110 3.45 5.90 -0.58
C GLN A 110 4.79 6.47 -0.10
N GLY A 111 4.74 7.56 0.66
CA GLY A 111 5.93 8.25 1.20
C GLY A 111 6.82 7.32 2.04
N ASP A 112 6.24 6.39 2.80
CA ASP A 112 7.01 5.42 3.59
C ASP A 112 7.90 4.51 2.72
N VAL A 113 7.46 4.14 1.52
CA VAL A 113 8.27 3.33 0.59
C VAL A 113 9.49 4.11 0.13
N TYR A 114 9.30 5.37 -0.25
CA TYR A 114 10.39 6.26 -0.64
C TYR A 114 11.37 6.50 0.51
N ASN A 115 10.86 6.77 1.72
CA ASN A 115 11.71 6.95 2.90
C ASN A 115 12.57 5.72 3.18
N ASN A 116 11.97 4.53 3.15
CA ASN A 116 12.68 3.27 3.40
C ASN A 116 13.69 2.97 2.28
N PHE A 117 13.34 3.25 1.02
CA PHE A 117 14.27 3.09 -0.09
C PHE A 117 15.44 4.07 0.00
N GLY A 118 15.17 5.33 0.41
CA GLY A 118 16.23 6.30 0.68
C GLY A 118 17.19 5.84 1.77
N ALA A 119 16.68 5.32 2.89
CA ALA A 119 17.51 4.76 3.96
C ALA A 119 18.35 3.56 3.50
N PHE A 120 17.77 2.68 2.68
CA PHE A 120 18.48 1.57 2.06
C PHE A 120 19.62 2.06 1.16
N LEU A 121 19.36 2.98 0.23
CA LEU A 121 20.38 3.55 -0.68
C LEU A 121 21.50 4.26 0.07
N CYS A 122 21.15 4.97 1.14
CA CYS A 122 22.14 5.57 2.04
C CYS A 122 23.07 4.52 2.65
N GLY A 123 22.54 3.39 3.12
CA GLY A 123 23.32 2.27 3.62
C GLY A 123 24.25 1.63 2.56
N GLN A 124 23.91 1.77 1.27
CA GLN A 124 24.77 1.35 0.15
C GLN A 124 25.81 2.43 -0.26
N GLY A 125 25.79 3.62 0.35
CA GLY A 125 26.65 4.74 -0.03
C GLY A 125 26.16 5.52 -1.26
N GLU A 126 24.94 5.23 -1.75
CA GLU A 126 24.31 5.89 -2.89
C GLU A 126 23.62 7.20 -2.44
N PHE A 127 24.37 8.13 -1.83
CA PHE A 127 23.86 9.28 -1.10
C PHE A 127 22.94 10.18 -1.93
N GLU A 128 23.31 10.53 -3.15
CA GLU A 128 22.49 11.41 -4.01
C GLU A 128 21.15 10.77 -4.38
N GLN A 129 21.17 9.46 -4.65
CA GLN A 129 19.94 8.73 -4.90
C GLN A 129 19.08 8.64 -3.63
N ALA A 130 19.71 8.44 -2.46
CA ALA A 130 19.00 8.45 -1.18
C ALA A 130 18.26 9.77 -0.94
N TYR A 131 18.91 10.92 -1.16
CA TYR A 131 18.27 12.23 -1.02
C TYR A 131 17.12 12.44 -2.02
N SER A 132 17.26 11.94 -3.24
CA SER A 132 16.17 11.96 -4.21
C SER A 132 14.94 11.22 -3.68
N GLN A 133 15.14 10.05 -3.07
CA GLN A 133 14.03 9.27 -2.49
C GLN A 133 13.44 9.94 -1.25
N PHE A 134 14.26 10.49 -0.34
CA PHE A 134 13.76 11.23 0.82
C PHE A 134 12.93 12.44 0.40
N ASN A 135 13.35 13.20 -0.61
CA ASN A 135 12.59 14.31 -1.14
C ASN A 135 11.26 13.84 -1.78
N ALA A 136 11.25 12.71 -2.46
CA ALA A 136 10.02 12.10 -2.97
C ALA A 136 9.08 11.69 -1.84
N ALA A 137 9.59 11.15 -0.73
CA ALA A 137 8.80 10.85 0.46
C ALA A 137 8.12 12.10 1.03
N LEU A 138 8.87 13.19 1.20
CA LEU A 138 8.36 14.46 1.73
C LEU A 138 7.34 15.13 0.80
N ALA A 139 7.41 14.87 -0.50
CA ALA A 139 6.46 15.38 -1.50
C ALA A 139 5.22 14.48 -1.67
N ALA A 140 5.22 13.28 -1.10
CA ALA A 140 4.11 12.34 -1.25
C ALA A 140 2.84 12.85 -0.56
N PRO A 141 1.65 12.63 -1.16
CA PRO A 141 0.39 13.10 -0.58
C PRO A 141 0.10 12.38 0.74
N ASN A 142 -0.40 13.12 1.73
CA ASN A 142 -0.79 12.59 3.05
C ASN A 142 0.34 11.86 3.79
N TYR A 143 1.59 12.24 3.55
CA TYR A 143 2.72 11.68 4.27
C TYR A 143 2.92 12.38 5.61
N TYR A 144 2.78 11.64 6.70
CA TYR A 144 2.82 12.17 8.07
C TYR A 144 4.14 11.88 8.80
N HIS A 145 5.02 11.01 8.24
CA HIS A 145 6.28 10.60 8.87
C HIS A 145 7.46 11.49 8.47
N GLN A 146 7.23 12.81 8.33
CA GLN A 146 8.26 13.75 7.90
C GLN A 146 9.46 13.79 8.85
N ALA A 147 9.21 13.63 10.17
CA ALA A 147 10.28 13.59 11.17
C ALA A 147 11.24 12.41 10.92
N ASP A 148 10.69 11.23 10.58
CA ASP A 148 11.51 10.05 10.25
C ASP A 148 12.40 10.30 9.04
N THR A 149 11.82 10.96 8.01
CA THR A 149 12.57 11.28 6.79
C THR A 149 13.68 12.30 7.04
N TYR A 150 13.41 13.37 7.78
CA TYR A 150 14.46 14.35 8.10
C TYR A 150 15.55 13.76 9.00
N GLU A 151 15.20 12.87 9.93
CA GLU A 151 16.20 12.15 10.72
C GLU A 151 17.04 11.23 9.84
N ASN A 152 16.44 10.46 8.94
CA ASN A 152 17.14 9.60 7.99
C ASN A 152 18.06 10.42 7.06
N MET A 153 17.58 11.58 6.56
CA MET A 153 18.41 12.50 5.77
C MET A 153 19.62 12.99 6.55
N ALA A 154 19.43 13.39 7.81
CA ALA A 154 20.54 13.87 8.65
C ALA A 154 21.54 12.75 8.95
N LEU A 155 21.09 11.54 9.30
CA LEU A 155 21.94 10.38 9.51
C LEU A 155 22.72 10.01 8.24
N CYS A 156 22.06 10.06 7.10
CA CYS A 156 22.68 9.81 5.79
C CYS A 156 23.75 10.85 5.47
N ALA A 157 23.46 12.13 5.68
CA ALA A 157 24.41 13.22 5.47
C ALA A 157 25.59 13.14 6.42
N PHE A 158 25.38 12.72 7.66
CA PHE A 158 26.45 12.46 8.61
C PHE A 158 27.37 11.34 8.14
N ALA A 159 26.80 10.20 7.69
CA ALA A 159 27.57 9.09 7.13
C ALA A 159 28.36 9.48 5.87
N GLY A 160 27.75 10.29 5.00
CA GLY A 160 28.37 10.83 3.78
C GLY A 160 29.32 12.02 4.01
N LYS A 161 29.49 12.46 5.27
CA LYS A 161 30.30 13.65 5.66
C LYS A 161 29.84 14.94 4.96
N GLN A 162 28.56 15.05 4.67
CA GLN A 162 27.94 16.19 3.97
C GLN A 162 27.35 17.18 5.00
N THR A 163 28.22 18.00 5.57
CA THR A 163 27.90 18.87 6.70
C THR A 163 26.73 19.81 6.43
N ASP A 164 26.64 20.39 5.24
CA ASP A 164 25.58 21.35 4.88
C ASP A 164 24.22 20.66 4.81
N VAL A 165 24.15 19.47 4.19
CA VAL A 165 22.92 18.67 4.12
C VAL A 165 22.48 18.24 5.52
N TYR A 166 23.45 17.83 6.36
CA TYR A 166 23.20 17.48 7.75
C TYR A 166 22.52 18.64 8.52
N GLN A 167 23.08 19.84 8.42
CA GLN A 167 22.51 21.02 9.14
C GLN A 167 21.10 21.34 8.63
N GLN A 168 20.89 21.34 7.32
CA GLN A 168 19.58 21.57 6.72
C GLN A 168 18.54 20.54 7.19
N ALA A 169 18.89 19.26 7.16
CA ALA A 169 17.98 18.19 7.61
C ALA A 169 17.70 18.31 9.12
N LEU A 170 18.71 18.60 9.94
CA LEU A 170 18.55 18.82 11.39
C LEU A 170 17.65 20.02 11.70
N ASP A 171 17.79 21.13 10.95
CA ASP A 171 16.93 22.30 11.14
C ASP A 171 15.47 22.04 10.75
N LYS A 172 15.24 21.21 9.70
CA LYS A 172 13.89 20.75 9.34
C LYS A 172 13.33 19.78 10.38
N LEU A 173 14.14 18.85 10.86
CA LEU A 173 13.73 17.96 11.95
C LEU A 173 13.36 18.75 13.20
N ARG A 174 14.12 19.79 13.55
CA ARG A 174 13.81 20.64 14.73
C ARG A 174 12.47 21.36 14.60
N GLN A 175 12.04 21.70 13.37
CA GLN A 175 10.74 22.34 13.14
C GLN A 175 9.55 21.39 13.37
N VAL A 176 9.73 20.10 13.07
CA VAL A 176 8.67 19.08 13.16
C VAL A 176 8.74 18.25 14.45
N ASP A 177 9.94 17.98 14.95
CA ASP A 177 10.21 17.27 16.21
C ASP A 177 11.50 17.78 16.89
N PRO A 178 11.39 18.82 17.75
CA PRO A 178 12.54 19.38 18.46
C PRO A 178 13.29 18.36 19.33
N SER A 179 12.57 17.41 19.92
CA SER A 179 13.15 16.43 20.85
C SER A 179 14.10 15.48 20.10
N ARG A 180 13.66 14.95 18.95
CA ARG A 180 14.50 14.09 18.10
C ARG A 180 15.71 14.85 17.55
N ALA A 181 15.53 16.10 17.17
CA ALA A 181 16.63 16.93 16.68
C ALA A 181 17.73 17.14 17.73
N GLU A 182 17.36 17.41 18.99
CA GLU A 182 18.34 17.55 20.08
C GLU A 182 19.05 16.23 20.39
N LYS A 183 18.32 15.10 20.39
CA LYS A 183 18.90 13.77 20.54
C LYS A 183 19.92 13.47 19.44
N LEU A 184 19.57 13.76 18.20
CA LEU A 184 20.44 13.52 17.06
C LEU A 184 21.71 14.39 17.12
N ARG A 185 21.58 15.67 17.55
CA ARG A 185 22.71 16.58 17.73
C ARG A 185 23.70 16.09 18.80
N SER A 186 23.21 15.42 19.85
CA SER A 186 24.04 14.90 20.94
C SER A 186 24.87 13.66 20.57
N LEU A 187 24.64 13.04 19.41
CA LEU A 187 25.39 11.88 18.92
C LEU A 187 26.70 12.27 18.21
N LYS A 188 27.01 13.57 18.13
CA LYS A 188 28.28 14.09 17.57
C LYS A 188 29.43 14.03 18.63
#